data_28ad697ddcced6b686d254c043ffcbbc
#
_entry.id   28ad697ddcced6b686d254c043ffcbbc
#
_cell.length_a   1.000
_cell.length_b   1.000
_cell.length_c   1.000
_cell.angle_alpha   90.00
_cell.angle_beta   90.00
_cell.angle_gamma   90.00
#
_symmetry.space_group_name_H-M   'P 1'
#
loop_
_entity.id
_entity.type
_entity.pdbx_description
1 polymer ?
#
loop_
_entity_poly.entity_id
_entity_poly.type
_entity_poly.pdbx_seq_one_letter_code
_entity_poly.pdbx_strand_id
1 'polypeptide(L)'
;SCDWQEDPDAAAPGLMPPDQQPSLITDTYVSNSNDSHWLSNPALRLEGYSPIIGNEKEPRSLRTRAGLTFVEEVLDRGERITPEMVQELLFNHRHFGAELLLDDILTICRHEASTLDIAAACGILGEWDRKQDIESVGAQVYNELWNEIGGAVQAHLAIPFDVNDPVHTPRGLTVESPATRELVMQGLASALARLAAANVSPLSPWGEVQFAARNGEKIGIPGGNGGAGMYSVIGARLNKETSGYNPIITGNSYIQVVTWDDNGNPVANAILTYSQSPEPDSPHYADQTKRYSKSEWIRLPFTDAEIAADTIRSLELSSD
;
A
#
# COMPACT_ATOMS: atom_id res chain seq x y z
N SER A 1 20.23 11.56 -33.60
CA SER A 1 19.06 10.87 -34.13
C SER A 1 18.30 10.31 -32.95
N CYS A 2 16.99 10.42 -32.94
CA CYS A 2 16.13 9.81 -31.91
C CYS A 2 15.58 8.45 -32.38
N ASP A 3 16.18 7.86 -33.40
CA ASP A 3 15.75 6.57 -33.92
C ASP A 3 16.23 5.45 -32.99
N TRP A 4 15.39 4.45 -32.83
CA TRP A 4 15.76 3.21 -32.16
C TRP A 4 16.90 2.56 -32.92
N GLN A 5 17.96 2.21 -32.23
CA GLN A 5 19.07 1.46 -32.83
C GLN A 5 18.68 -0.02 -32.91
N GLU A 6 19.13 -0.68 -33.98
CA GLU A 6 18.99 -2.13 -34.10
C GLU A 6 20.16 -2.81 -33.40
N ASP A 7 19.86 -3.82 -32.61
CA ASP A 7 20.84 -4.67 -31.95
C ASP A 7 20.69 -6.09 -32.52
N PRO A 8 21.80 -6.69 -33.02
CA PRO A 8 21.75 -8.02 -33.64
C PRO A 8 21.39 -9.14 -32.66
N ASP A 9 21.55 -8.93 -31.35
CA ASP A 9 21.25 -9.90 -30.31
C ASP A 9 19.80 -9.74 -29.78
N ALA A 10 19.07 -8.74 -30.28
CA ALA A 10 17.67 -8.54 -29.93
C ALA A 10 16.77 -9.54 -30.68
N ALA A 11 15.69 -9.97 -30.05
CA ALA A 11 14.72 -10.92 -30.62
C ALA A 11 13.98 -10.36 -31.86
N ALA A 12 13.90 -9.04 -32.01
CA ALA A 12 13.32 -8.35 -33.16
C ALA A 12 13.87 -6.92 -33.27
N PRO A 13 13.85 -6.29 -34.47
CA PRO A 13 14.27 -4.90 -34.65
C PRO A 13 13.54 -3.95 -33.69
N GLY A 14 14.29 -3.04 -33.08
CA GLY A 14 13.74 -2.06 -32.14
C GLY A 14 13.48 -2.58 -30.71
N LEU A 15 13.81 -3.84 -30.42
CA LEU A 15 13.80 -4.38 -29.06
C LEU A 15 15.18 -4.24 -28.42
N MET A 16 15.20 -4.19 -27.11
CA MET A 16 16.42 -4.27 -26.32
C MET A 16 16.80 -5.74 -26.12
N PRO A 17 18.07 -6.12 -26.33
CA PRO A 17 18.51 -7.49 -26.13
C PRO A 17 18.45 -7.92 -24.66
N PRO A 18 18.33 -9.24 -24.38
CA PRO A 18 18.16 -9.74 -23.01
C PRO A 18 19.28 -9.39 -22.05
N ASP A 19 20.52 -9.32 -22.51
CA ASP A 19 21.71 -9.00 -21.72
C ASP A 19 21.76 -7.55 -21.26
N GLN A 20 21.02 -6.64 -21.91
CA GLN A 20 20.86 -5.25 -21.53
C GLN A 20 19.65 -5.01 -20.58
N GLN A 21 18.92 -6.06 -20.25
CA GLN A 21 17.79 -5.98 -19.33
C GLN A 21 18.21 -6.35 -17.89
N PRO A 22 17.69 -5.64 -16.86
CA PRO A 22 18.01 -5.97 -15.48
C PRO A 22 17.52 -7.38 -15.13
N SER A 23 18.45 -8.19 -14.60
CA SER A 23 18.18 -9.55 -14.15
C SER A 23 18.90 -9.83 -12.85
N LEU A 24 18.22 -10.42 -11.89
CA LEU A 24 18.76 -10.82 -10.59
C LEU A 24 18.27 -12.21 -10.23
N ILE A 25 19.23 -13.14 -10.01
CA ILE A 25 18.98 -14.44 -9.41
C ILE A 25 19.66 -14.45 -8.04
N THR A 26 18.89 -14.70 -6.99
CA THR A 26 19.37 -14.66 -5.61
C THR A 26 18.66 -15.73 -4.78
N ASP A 27 19.26 -16.13 -3.69
CA ASP A 27 18.73 -17.03 -2.67
C ASP A 27 18.08 -16.29 -1.48
N THR A 28 18.05 -14.93 -1.54
CA THR A 28 17.41 -14.10 -0.53
C THR A 28 15.99 -13.72 -0.95
N TYR A 29 15.74 -12.46 -1.28
CA TYR A 29 14.43 -12.02 -1.75
C TYR A 29 14.55 -11.04 -2.92
N VAL A 30 13.47 -10.89 -3.64
CA VAL A 30 13.27 -9.81 -4.60
C VAL A 30 11.91 -9.18 -4.37
N SER A 31 11.82 -7.86 -4.55
CA SER A 31 10.60 -7.08 -4.36
C SER A 31 10.34 -6.16 -5.53
N ASN A 32 9.07 -6.00 -5.90
CA ASN A 32 8.65 -4.99 -6.84
C ASN A 32 7.32 -4.37 -6.40
N SER A 33 7.31 -3.05 -6.26
CA SER A 33 6.13 -2.26 -5.92
C SER A 33 5.72 -1.31 -7.06
N ASN A 34 5.80 -1.76 -8.32
CA ASN A 34 5.60 -0.95 -9.54
C ASN A 34 6.56 0.24 -9.61
N ASP A 35 7.79 0.03 -9.21
CA ASP A 35 8.87 1.00 -9.22
C ASP A 35 10.04 0.47 -10.06
N SER A 36 11.11 1.25 -10.21
CA SER A 36 12.30 0.85 -10.96
C SER A 36 12.93 -0.43 -10.40
N HIS A 37 13.62 -1.15 -11.29
CA HIS A 37 14.41 -2.35 -10.99
C HIS A 37 15.50 -2.12 -9.92
N TRP A 38 15.95 -0.88 -9.76
CA TRP A 38 17.15 -0.52 -8.97
C TRP A 38 17.20 -1.12 -7.56
N LEU A 39 16.06 -1.06 -6.83
CA LEU A 39 15.93 -1.59 -5.47
C LEU A 39 15.07 -2.86 -5.38
N SER A 40 15.11 -3.73 -6.40
CA SER A 40 14.46 -5.05 -6.29
C SER A 40 15.02 -5.87 -5.12
N ASN A 41 16.27 -5.63 -4.77
CA ASN A 41 16.91 -6.02 -3.50
C ASN A 41 17.92 -4.92 -3.13
N PRO A 42 17.76 -4.19 -2.01
CA PRO A 42 18.63 -3.10 -1.61
C PRO A 42 20.10 -3.49 -1.38
N ALA A 43 20.35 -4.75 -0.99
CA ALA A 43 21.70 -5.28 -0.80
C ALA A 43 22.36 -5.71 -2.13
N LEU A 44 21.58 -5.96 -3.17
CA LEU A 44 22.02 -6.44 -4.49
C LEU A 44 21.45 -5.53 -5.60
N ARG A 45 21.83 -4.26 -5.56
CA ARG A 45 21.28 -3.23 -6.44
C ARG A 45 21.59 -3.51 -7.91
N LEU A 46 20.60 -3.37 -8.75
CA LEU A 46 20.74 -3.47 -10.20
C LEU A 46 21.03 -2.09 -10.77
N GLU A 47 22.25 -1.87 -11.25
CA GLU A 47 22.74 -0.56 -11.69
C GLU A 47 23.43 -0.63 -13.05
N GLY A 48 23.37 0.48 -13.79
CA GLY A 48 24.04 0.64 -15.08
C GLY A 48 23.15 0.32 -16.29
N TYR A 49 21.86 0.23 -16.08
CA TYR A 49 20.89 -0.03 -17.14
C TYR A 49 20.36 1.24 -17.80
N SER A 50 19.75 1.09 -18.96
CA SER A 50 19.16 2.22 -19.68
C SER A 50 18.02 2.85 -18.88
N PRO A 51 17.98 4.20 -18.76
CA PRO A 51 16.90 4.90 -18.06
C PRO A 51 15.50 4.68 -18.69
N ILE A 52 15.41 4.13 -19.90
CA ILE A 52 14.13 3.74 -20.50
C ILE A 52 13.46 2.58 -19.74
N ILE A 53 14.25 1.73 -19.05
CA ILE A 53 13.74 0.63 -18.23
C ILE A 53 13.27 1.14 -16.87
N GLY A 54 13.97 2.13 -16.32
CA GLY A 54 13.64 2.74 -15.03
C GLY A 54 14.84 3.51 -14.48
N ASN A 55 14.54 4.54 -13.69
CA ASN A 55 15.56 5.39 -13.09
C ASN A 55 16.28 4.67 -11.95
N GLU A 56 17.57 4.96 -11.81
CA GLU A 56 18.41 4.49 -10.73
C GLU A 56 18.85 5.68 -9.86
N LYS A 57 19.24 5.41 -8.62
CA LYS A 57 19.83 6.41 -7.70
C LYS A 57 18.96 7.64 -7.43
N GLU A 58 17.65 7.46 -7.47
CA GLU A 58 16.64 8.47 -7.16
C GLU A 58 15.73 8.00 -6.02
N PRO A 59 15.07 8.92 -5.30
CA PRO A 59 14.11 8.55 -4.25
C PRO A 59 13.04 7.60 -4.77
N ARG A 60 12.77 6.52 -4.04
CA ARG A 60 11.68 5.60 -4.35
C ARG A 60 10.38 6.06 -3.70
N SER A 61 9.26 5.55 -4.24
CA SER A 61 7.95 5.82 -3.68
C SER A 61 7.87 5.36 -2.22
N LEU A 62 7.03 6.01 -1.42
CA LEU A 62 6.84 5.59 -0.02
C LEU A 62 6.35 4.15 0.08
N ARG A 63 5.55 3.66 -0.89
CA ARG A 63 5.08 2.27 -0.91
C ARG A 63 6.22 1.29 -1.19
N THR A 64 7.12 1.60 -2.09
CA THR A 64 8.32 0.78 -2.33
C THR A 64 9.17 0.70 -1.09
N ARG A 65 9.44 1.84 -0.46
CA ARG A 65 10.22 1.91 0.79
C ARG A 65 9.53 1.16 1.94
N ALA A 66 8.20 1.30 2.08
CA ALA A 66 7.42 0.54 3.05
C ALA A 66 7.59 -0.97 2.87
N GLY A 67 7.42 -1.46 1.63
CA GLY A 67 7.58 -2.89 1.34
C GLY A 67 8.98 -3.42 1.67
N LEU A 68 10.02 -2.66 1.32
CA LEU A 68 11.41 -3.02 1.65
C LEU A 68 11.66 -3.01 3.16
N THR A 69 11.26 -1.94 3.86
CA THR A 69 11.38 -1.84 5.32
C THR A 69 10.68 -2.99 6.04
N PHE A 70 9.46 -3.34 5.64
CA PHE A 70 8.70 -4.42 6.29
C PHE A 70 9.34 -5.79 6.04
N VAL A 71 9.92 -6.03 4.87
CA VAL A 71 10.68 -7.26 4.58
C VAL A 71 11.96 -7.30 5.42
N GLU A 72 12.71 -6.21 5.49
CA GLU A 72 13.92 -6.12 6.30
C GLU A 72 13.61 -6.37 7.79
N GLU A 73 12.55 -5.78 8.34
CA GLU A 73 12.11 -6.03 9.73
C GLU A 73 11.79 -7.51 10.01
N VAL A 74 11.24 -8.23 9.04
CA VAL A 74 10.97 -9.67 9.15
C VAL A 74 12.26 -10.48 9.10
N LEU A 75 13.17 -10.13 8.17
CA LEU A 75 14.46 -10.81 8.03
C LEU A 75 15.36 -10.62 9.26
N ASP A 76 15.33 -9.43 9.86
CA ASP A 76 16.12 -9.09 11.06
C ASP A 76 15.72 -9.91 12.29
N ARG A 77 14.52 -10.49 12.32
CA ARG A 77 14.11 -11.43 13.39
C ARG A 77 14.92 -12.72 13.38
N GLY A 78 15.56 -13.05 12.24
CA GLY A 78 16.37 -14.27 12.10
C GLY A 78 15.57 -15.56 12.14
N GLU A 79 14.24 -15.49 12.03
CA GLU A 79 13.33 -16.62 12.04
C GLU A 79 13.06 -17.12 10.62
N ARG A 80 12.62 -18.38 10.51
CA ARG A 80 12.13 -18.91 9.23
C ARG A 80 10.84 -18.17 8.85
N ILE A 81 10.83 -17.60 7.67
CA ILE A 81 9.66 -16.89 7.14
C ILE A 81 8.54 -17.91 6.87
N THR A 82 7.35 -17.63 7.42
CA THR A 82 6.14 -18.44 7.22
C THR A 82 5.16 -17.73 6.31
N PRO A 83 4.21 -18.46 5.68
CA PRO A 83 3.15 -17.82 4.89
C PRO A 83 2.35 -16.77 5.67
N GLU A 84 2.09 -17.04 6.96
CA GLU A 84 1.35 -16.15 7.84
C GLU A 84 2.08 -14.82 8.05
N MET A 85 3.41 -14.85 8.21
CA MET A 85 4.24 -13.64 8.30
C MET A 85 4.13 -12.80 7.01
N VAL A 86 4.11 -13.45 5.84
CA VAL A 86 3.94 -12.76 4.55
C VAL A 86 2.53 -12.20 4.40
N GLN A 87 1.51 -12.92 4.86
CA GLN A 87 0.12 -12.46 4.90
C GLN A 87 -0.02 -11.22 5.80
N GLU A 88 0.65 -11.22 6.95
CA GLU A 88 0.67 -10.09 7.89
C GLU A 88 1.37 -8.86 7.30
N LEU A 89 2.41 -9.01 6.49
CA LEU A 89 3.05 -7.87 5.81
C LEU A 89 2.05 -7.04 4.99
N LEU A 90 1.06 -7.68 4.38
CA LEU A 90 0.01 -6.97 3.64
C LEU A 90 -1.05 -6.39 4.59
N PHE A 91 -1.50 -7.19 5.56
CA PHE A 91 -2.65 -6.85 6.42
C PHE A 91 -2.26 -6.19 7.75
N ASN A 92 -1.01 -5.76 7.92
CA ASN A 92 -0.63 -4.92 9.07
C ASN A 92 -1.22 -3.51 8.99
N HIS A 93 -1.65 -3.09 7.80
CA HIS A 93 -2.26 -1.79 7.50
C HIS A 93 -1.47 -0.57 8.00
N ARG A 94 -0.16 -0.73 8.21
CA ARG A 94 0.74 0.34 8.68
C ARG A 94 0.79 1.48 7.67
N HIS A 95 0.75 2.70 8.17
CA HIS A 95 0.84 3.91 7.36
C HIS A 95 2.27 4.46 7.37
N PHE A 96 3.11 4.00 6.43
CA PHE A 96 4.54 4.30 6.43
C PHE A 96 4.86 5.80 6.40
N GLY A 97 4.09 6.61 5.65
CA GLY A 97 4.26 8.07 5.66
C GLY A 97 4.01 8.68 7.04
N ALA A 98 3.11 8.10 7.85
CA ALA A 98 2.91 8.53 9.22
C ALA A 98 4.07 8.09 10.12
N GLU A 99 4.61 6.90 9.93
CA GLU A 99 5.79 6.45 10.68
C GLU A 99 7.00 7.37 10.46
N LEU A 100 7.14 7.94 9.26
CA LEU A 100 8.24 8.85 8.93
C LEU A 100 8.05 10.28 9.43
N LEU A 101 6.79 10.76 9.60
CA LEU A 101 6.53 12.19 9.74
C LEU A 101 5.68 12.57 10.96
N LEU A 102 4.90 11.63 11.53
CA LEU A 102 3.89 11.99 12.54
C LEU A 102 4.51 12.52 13.84
N ASP A 103 5.65 12.02 14.28
CA ASP A 103 6.30 12.50 15.50
C ASP A 103 6.73 13.97 15.38
N ASP A 104 7.18 14.37 14.20
CA ASP A 104 7.53 15.76 13.91
C ASP A 104 6.27 16.64 13.81
N ILE A 105 5.21 16.13 13.16
CA ILE A 105 3.91 16.80 13.11
C ILE A 105 3.39 17.05 14.54
N LEU A 106 3.43 16.04 15.41
CA LEU A 106 3.02 16.18 16.80
C LEU A 106 3.91 17.14 17.59
N THR A 107 5.20 17.23 17.24
CA THR A 107 6.10 18.23 17.81
C THR A 107 5.67 19.64 17.41
N ILE A 108 5.37 19.85 16.13
CA ILE A 108 4.84 21.13 15.63
C ILE A 108 3.49 21.45 16.31
N CYS A 109 2.60 20.47 16.46
CA CYS A 109 1.34 20.62 17.15
C CYS A 109 1.48 21.18 18.58
N ARG A 110 2.44 20.67 19.34
CA ARG A 110 2.68 21.13 20.73
C ARG A 110 3.02 22.61 20.82
N HIS A 111 3.62 23.17 19.78
CA HIS A 111 4.08 24.56 19.77
C HIS A 111 3.10 25.52 19.06
N GLU A 112 2.39 25.05 18.05
CA GLU A 112 1.67 25.91 17.11
C GLU A 112 0.14 25.72 17.11
N ALA A 113 -0.42 24.72 17.81
CA ALA A 113 -1.86 24.49 17.83
C ALA A 113 -2.60 25.66 18.50
N SER A 114 -3.07 26.60 17.67
CA SER A 114 -3.59 27.90 18.11
C SER A 114 -5.12 27.93 18.28
N THR A 115 -5.83 26.92 17.77
CA THR A 115 -7.29 26.79 17.86
C THR A 115 -7.67 25.49 18.57
N LEU A 116 -8.86 25.45 19.19
CA LEU A 116 -9.37 24.25 19.85
C LEU A 116 -9.51 23.08 18.85
N ASP A 117 -9.95 23.35 17.62
CA ASP A 117 -10.15 22.32 16.61
C ASP A 117 -8.81 21.70 16.16
N ILE A 118 -7.78 22.53 15.92
CA ILE A 118 -6.43 22.03 15.58
C ILE A 118 -5.83 21.26 16.75
N ALA A 119 -5.97 21.76 17.97
CA ALA A 119 -5.50 21.08 19.17
C ALA A 119 -6.20 19.72 19.36
N ALA A 120 -7.50 19.64 19.09
CA ALA A 120 -8.26 18.37 19.12
C ALA A 120 -7.76 17.40 18.04
N ALA A 121 -7.54 17.85 16.80
CA ALA A 121 -6.97 17.03 15.73
C ALA A 121 -5.58 16.51 16.09
N CYS A 122 -4.73 17.33 16.65
CA CYS A 122 -3.41 16.94 17.15
C CYS A 122 -3.51 15.88 18.26
N GLY A 123 -4.48 16.01 19.17
CA GLY A 123 -4.78 15.01 20.18
C GLY A 123 -5.20 13.66 19.58
N ILE A 124 -6.11 13.69 18.59
CA ILE A 124 -6.55 12.49 17.87
C ILE A 124 -5.37 11.81 17.18
N LEU A 125 -4.53 12.56 16.48
CA LEU A 125 -3.33 12.04 15.82
C LEU A 125 -2.31 11.48 16.82
N GLY A 126 -2.23 12.04 18.02
CA GLY A 126 -1.35 11.56 19.09
C GLY A 126 -1.75 10.19 19.64
N GLU A 127 -3.04 9.88 19.63
CA GLU A 127 -3.61 8.59 20.07
C GLU A 127 -3.79 7.58 18.92
N TRP A 128 -3.62 8.01 17.66
CA TRP A 128 -3.79 7.15 16.49
C TRP A 128 -2.68 6.10 16.40
N ASP A 129 -3.06 4.86 16.12
CA ASP A 129 -2.18 3.69 15.99
C ASP A 129 -1.30 3.67 14.73
N ARG A 130 -1.36 4.73 13.90
CA ARG A 130 -0.64 4.87 12.61
C ARG A 130 -1.00 3.79 11.60
N LYS A 131 -2.23 3.28 11.69
CA LYS A 131 -2.76 2.30 10.76
C LYS A 131 -4.00 2.82 10.04
N GLN A 132 -4.29 2.21 8.91
CA GLN A 132 -5.59 2.32 8.25
C GLN A 132 -6.31 0.96 8.31
N ASP A 133 -6.42 0.41 9.51
CA ASP A 133 -7.26 -0.74 9.81
C ASP A 133 -8.70 -0.27 10.03
N ILE A 134 -9.67 -1.18 9.90
CA ILE A 134 -11.09 -0.83 10.03
C ILE A 134 -11.43 -0.22 11.41
N GLU A 135 -10.71 -0.61 12.46
CA GLU A 135 -10.90 -0.10 13.83
C GLU A 135 -10.04 1.15 14.15
N SER A 136 -9.13 1.55 13.27
CA SER A 136 -8.23 2.70 13.51
C SER A 136 -9.00 4.00 13.59
N VAL A 137 -8.76 4.81 14.64
CA VAL A 137 -9.36 6.12 14.85
C VAL A 137 -8.31 7.20 14.62
N GLY A 138 -8.62 8.21 13.79
CA GLY A 138 -7.68 9.28 13.42
C GLY A 138 -7.08 9.13 12.02
N ALA A 139 -7.20 7.97 11.40
CA ALA A 139 -6.67 7.69 10.07
C ALA A 139 -7.15 8.71 9.01
N GLN A 140 -8.43 9.12 9.04
CA GLN A 140 -8.98 10.11 8.12
C GLN A 140 -8.40 11.51 8.33
N VAL A 141 -8.00 11.87 9.54
CA VAL A 141 -7.35 13.16 9.82
C VAL A 141 -5.99 13.19 9.13
N TYR A 142 -5.19 12.13 9.31
CA TYR A 142 -3.89 12.03 8.65
C TYR A 142 -4.02 11.89 7.14
N ASN A 143 -4.98 11.12 6.65
CA ASN A 143 -5.22 10.95 5.21
C ASN A 143 -5.53 12.29 4.52
N GLU A 144 -6.40 13.11 5.11
CA GLU A 144 -6.72 14.42 4.56
C GLU A 144 -5.55 15.41 4.74
N LEU A 145 -4.80 15.34 5.84
CA LEU A 145 -3.56 16.10 5.97
C LEU A 145 -2.56 15.73 4.85
N TRP A 146 -2.33 14.44 4.63
CA TRP A 146 -1.44 13.97 3.56
C TRP A 146 -1.89 14.45 2.16
N ASN A 147 -3.18 14.45 1.89
CA ASN A 147 -3.73 14.95 0.63
C ASN A 147 -3.40 16.44 0.39
N GLU A 148 -3.27 17.23 1.46
CA GLU A 148 -2.89 18.66 1.37
C GLU A 148 -1.38 18.85 1.24
N ILE A 149 -0.59 18.18 2.09
CA ILE A 149 0.85 18.47 2.21
C ILE A 149 1.74 17.55 1.38
N GLY A 150 1.28 16.36 0.99
CA GLY A 150 2.11 15.31 0.39
C GLY A 150 2.87 15.74 -0.86
N GLY A 151 2.29 16.62 -1.67
CA GLY A 151 2.97 17.19 -2.84
C GLY A 151 4.08 18.20 -2.52
N ALA A 152 3.98 18.89 -1.38
CA ALA A 152 4.92 19.93 -0.96
C ALA A 152 5.97 19.41 0.04
N VAL A 153 5.70 18.32 0.73
CA VAL A 153 6.47 17.84 1.89
C VAL A 153 7.95 17.60 1.58
N GLN A 154 8.29 17.26 0.34
CA GLN A 154 9.67 17.00 -0.10
C GLN A 154 10.63 18.17 0.18
N ALA A 155 10.15 19.42 0.05
CA ALA A 155 10.94 20.61 0.33
C ALA A 155 11.15 20.89 1.84
N HIS A 156 10.48 20.12 2.69
CA HIS A 156 10.44 20.30 4.14
C HIS A 156 11.06 19.15 4.92
N LEU A 157 11.66 18.16 4.22
CA LEU A 157 12.27 17.01 4.86
C LEU A 157 13.57 17.38 5.59
N ALA A 158 13.74 16.86 6.79
CA ALA A 158 14.91 17.10 7.63
C ALA A 158 16.15 16.34 7.15
N ILE A 159 15.93 15.11 6.70
CA ILE A 159 16.98 14.24 6.15
C ILE A 159 16.69 14.07 4.66
N PRO A 160 17.54 14.62 3.79
CA PRO A 160 17.39 14.49 2.34
C PRO A 160 17.65 13.05 1.88
N PHE A 161 17.34 12.78 0.62
CA PHE A 161 17.67 11.49 0.00
C PHE A 161 19.20 11.25 0.00
N ASP A 162 19.58 10.05 0.44
CA ASP A 162 20.93 9.51 0.36
C ASP A 162 20.92 8.24 -0.49
N VAL A 163 21.70 8.26 -1.58
CA VAL A 163 21.86 7.10 -2.47
C VAL A 163 22.43 5.88 -1.76
N ASN A 164 23.15 6.06 -0.66
CA ASN A 164 23.73 4.97 0.13
C ASN A 164 22.71 4.36 1.11
N ASP A 165 21.68 5.12 1.48
CA ASP A 165 20.58 4.68 2.35
C ASP A 165 19.21 5.00 1.72
N PRO A 166 18.89 4.43 0.55
CA PRO A 166 17.72 4.81 -0.23
C PRO A 166 16.39 4.28 0.35
N VAL A 167 16.43 3.28 1.20
CA VAL A 167 15.23 2.72 1.85
C VAL A 167 14.76 3.64 2.97
N HIS A 168 15.68 4.15 3.81
CA HIS A 168 15.33 4.93 5.00
C HIS A 168 15.33 6.45 4.75
N THR A 169 15.80 6.90 3.58
CA THR A 169 15.81 8.33 3.22
C THR A 169 15.01 8.61 1.95
N PRO A 170 14.41 9.83 1.84
CA PRO A 170 14.40 10.93 2.79
C PRO A 170 13.36 10.72 3.93
N ARG A 171 13.50 11.45 5.06
CA ARG A 171 12.59 11.31 6.22
C ARG A 171 12.60 12.53 7.14
N GLY A 172 11.59 12.56 8.05
CA GLY A 172 11.45 13.60 9.06
C GLY A 172 11.11 14.98 8.49
N LEU A 173 10.69 15.90 9.34
CA LEU A 173 10.39 17.29 8.98
C LEU A 173 11.36 18.26 9.66
N THR A 174 11.66 19.36 8.97
CA THR A 174 12.44 20.47 9.56
C THR A 174 11.57 21.27 10.52
N VAL A 175 11.31 20.74 11.73
CA VAL A 175 10.36 21.26 12.72
C VAL A 175 10.66 22.71 13.16
N GLU A 176 11.92 23.14 13.08
CA GLU A 176 12.33 24.50 13.42
C GLU A 176 12.03 25.52 12.31
N SER A 177 11.73 25.06 11.10
CA SER A 177 11.39 25.94 9.98
C SER A 177 9.98 26.53 10.14
N PRO A 178 9.82 27.88 10.14
CA PRO A 178 8.50 28.48 10.14
C PRO A 178 7.62 28.05 8.96
N ALA A 179 8.21 27.87 7.77
CA ALA A 179 7.50 27.43 6.59
C ALA A 179 6.98 25.98 6.73
N THR A 180 7.75 25.10 7.39
CA THR A 180 7.32 23.73 7.68
C THR A 180 6.16 23.71 8.67
N ARG A 181 6.25 24.52 9.72
CA ARG A 181 5.18 24.66 10.71
C ARG A 181 3.89 25.21 10.09
N GLU A 182 4.01 26.24 9.27
CA GLU A 182 2.88 26.81 8.54
C GLU A 182 2.23 25.77 7.61
N LEU A 183 3.01 25.02 6.83
CA LEU A 183 2.51 23.95 5.97
C LEU A 183 1.68 22.93 6.77
N VAL A 184 2.18 22.45 7.89
CA VAL A 184 1.49 21.46 8.73
C VAL A 184 0.20 22.03 9.32
N MET A 185 0.24 23.26 9.87
CA MET A 185 -0.93 23.88 10.49
C MET A 185 -2.03 24.20 9.47
N GLN A 186 -1.67 24.72 8.31
CA GLN A 186 -2.62 24.95 7.21
C GLN A 186 -3.18 23.64 6.68
N GLY A 187 -2.34 22.61 6.54
CA GLY A 187 -2.76 21.27 6.15
C GLY A 187 -3.77 20.65 7.10
N LEU A 188 -3.56 20.77 8.42
CA LEU A 188 -4.50 20.30 9.45
C LEU A 188 -5.83 21.06 9.38
N ALA A 189 -5.79 22.39 9.25
CA ALA A 189 -6.99 23.19 9.11
C ALA A 189 -7.81 22.80 7.86
N SER A 190 -7.13 22.62 6.72
CA SER A 190 -7.76 22.13 5.46
C SER A 190 -8.35 20.73 5.63
N ALA A 191 -7.62 19.82 6.28
CA ALA A 191 -8.08 18.45 6.54
C ALA A 191 -9.38 18.45 7.34
N LEU A 192 -9.43 19.19 8.44
CA LEU A 192 -10.64 19.31 9.27
C LEU A 192 -11.81 19.92 8.51
N ALA A 193 -11.57 20.98 7.73
CA ALA A 193 -12.59 21.61 6.93
C ALA A 193 -13.17 20.66 5.87
N ARG A 194 -12.35 19.81 5.25
CA ARG A 194 -12.79 18.81 4.28
C ARG A 194 -13.62 17.71 4.93
N LEU A 195 -13.17 17.18 6.08
CA LEU A 195 -13.91 16.18 6.84
C LEU A 195 -15.27 16.74 7.29
N ALA A 196 -15.32 17.94 7.83
CA ALA A 196 -16.55 18.62 8.23
C ALA A 196 -17.51 18.81 7.05
N ALA A 197 -16.98 19.27 5.90
CA ALA A 197 -17.77 19.47 4.67
C ALA A 197 -18.35 18.16 4.11
N ALA A 198 -17.78 17.01 4.46
CA ALA A 198 -18.25 15.68 4.09
C ALA A 198 -19.06 14.99 5.21
N ASN A 199 -19.34 15.66 6.32
CA ASN A 199 -19.97 15.09 7.52
C ASN A 199 -19.25 13.83 8.05
N VAL A 200 -17.91 13.82 7.97
CA VAL A 200 -17.07 12.74 8.49
C VAL A 200 -16.47 13.17 9.83
N SER A 201 -16.75 12.40 10.87
CA SER A 201 -16.16 12.65 12.19
C SER A 201 -14.68 12.26 12.21
N PRO A 202 -13.80 13.11 12.77
CA PRO A 202 -12.41 12.74 13.02
C PRO A 202 -12.24 11.55 13.98
N LEU A 203 -13.26 11.23 14.77
CA LEU A 203 -13.28 10.15 15.76
C LEU A 203 -13.94 8.85 15.27
N SER A 204 -14.46 8.82 14.05
CA SER A 204 -14.99 7.57 13.48
C SER A 204 -13.88 6.55 13.26
N PRO A 205 -14.13 5.24 13.50
CA PRO A 205 -13.27 4.18 13.00
C PRO A 205 -13.12 4.25 11.48
N TRP A 206 -11.93 3.89 10.96
CA TRP A 206 -11.64 3.97 9.53
C TRP A 206 -12.62 3.18 8.66
N GLY A 207 -13.00 1.96 9.08
CA GLY A 207 -13.95 1.11 8.35
C GLY A 207 -15.37 1.66 8.26
N GLU A 208 -15.76 2.60 9.13
CA GLU A 208 -17.05 3.29 9.03
C GLU A 208 -17.05 4.37 7.94
N VAL A 209 -15.87 4.92 7.64
CA VAL A 209 -15.71 6.02 6.67
C VAL A 209 -15.11 5.56 5.35
N GLN A 210 -14.29 4.49 5.31
CA GLN A 210 -13.85 3.85 4.08
C GLN A 210 -14.53 2.49 3.93
N PHE A 211 -15.43 2.37 2.95
CA PHE A 211 -16.27 1.17 2.82
C PHE A 211 -16.65 0.87 1.38
N ALA A 212 -16.91 -0.40 1.12
CA ALA A 212 -17.63 -0.87 -0.06
C ALA A 212 -19.13 -0.99 0.27
N ALA A 213 -19.98 -0.37 -0.55
CA ALA A 213 -21.44 -0.55 -0.43
C ALA A 213 -21.88 -1.73 -1.30
N ARG A 214 -22.47 -2.75 -0.69
CA ARG A 214 -22.97 -3.96 -1.35
C ARG A 214 -24.34 -4.32 -0.80
N ASN A 215 -25.36 -4.36 -1.66
CA ASN A 215 -26.76 -4.71 -1.28
C ASN A 215 -27.29 -3.98 -0.03
N GLY A 216 -26.94 -2.68 0.08
CA GLY A 216 -27.36 -1.86 1.24
C GLY A 216 -26.48 -2.06 2.49
N GLU A 217 -25.55 -3.00 2.48
CA GLU A 217 -24.56 -3.19 3.55
C GLU A 217 -23.32 -2.32 3.30
N LYS A 218 -22.80 -1.70 4.36
CA LYS A 218 -21.49 -1.06 4.38
C LYS A 218 -20.47 -2.06 4.91
N ILE A 219 -19.51 -2.43 4.06
CA ILE A 219 -18.41 -3.31 4.41
C ILE A 219 -17.17 -2.43 4.56
N GLY A 220 -16.66 -2.27 5.77
CA GLY A 220 -15.45 -1.49 6.03
C GLY A 220 -14.24 -2.06 5.28
N ILE A 221 -13.46 -1.21 4.63
CA ILE A 221 -12.32 -1.64 3.82
C ILE A 221 -11.04 -1.06 4.43
N PRO A 222 -10.13 -1.92 4.95
CA PRO A 222 -8.83 -1.49 5.45
C PRO A 222 -7.88 -1.13 4.30
N GLY A 223 -6.78 -0.44 4.64
CA GLY A 223 -5.79 0.03 3.67
C GLY A 223 -6.05 1.45 3.20
N GLY A 224 -5.23 1.95 2.28
CA GLY A 224 -5.33 3.32 1.81
C GLY A 224 -4.37 3.70 0.70
N ASN A 225 -4.06 4.99 0.59
CA ASN A 225 -3.30 5.55 -0.52
C ASN A 225 -1.84 5.04 -0.56
N GLY A 226 -1.48 4.33 -1.63
CA GLY A 226 -0.09 3.88 -1.85
C GLY A 226 0.92 5.02 -1.96
N GLY A 227 0.52 6.20 -2.47
CA GLY A 227 1.37 7.40 -2.48
C GLY A 227 1.70 7.95 -1.10
N ALA A 228 0.89 7.62 -0.10
CA ALA A 228 1.12 7.92 1.31
C ALA A 228 1.91 6.83 2.05
N GLY A 229 2.33 5.78 1.35
CA GLY A 229 3.11 4.68 1.89
C GLY A 229 2.29 3.50 2.42
N MET A 230 1.01 3.39 2.02
CA MET A 230 0.23 2.18 2.33
C MET A 230 0.66 1.03 1.42
N TYR A 231 1.03 -0.11 2.04
CA TYR A 231 1.36 -1.33 1.30
C TYR A 231 0.09 -2.07 0.86
N SER A 232 -0.93 -2.10 1.72
CA SER A 232 -2.31 -2.50 1.37
C SER A 232 -3.02 -1.36 0.65
N VAL A 233 -2.77 -1.26 -0.66
CA VAL A 233 -3.28 -0.13 -1.45
C VAL A 233 -4.78 -0.21 -1.65
N ILE A 234 -5.47 0.86 -1.25
CA ILE A 234 -6.89 1.13 -1.56
C ILE A 234 -7.01 2.59 -2.00
N GLY A 235 -7.58 2.79 -3.17
CA GLY A 235 -7.83 4.13 -3.71
C GLY A 235 -9.30 4.51 -3.58
N ALA A 236 -9.57 5.45 -2.71
CA ALA A 236 -10.88 6.07 -2.55
C ALA A 236 -10.72 7.57 -2.32
N ARG A 237 -11.77 8.33 -2.58
CA ARG A 237 -11.79 9.78 -2.34
C ARG A 237 -12.91 10.13 -1.37
N LEU A 238 -12.64 11.13 -0.55
CA LEU A 238 -13.66 11.69 0.34
C LEU A 238 -14.84 12.23 -0.48
N ASN A 239 -16.02 11.72 -0.22
CA ASN A 239 -17.26 12.03 -0.94
C ASN A 239 -18.32 12.55 0.05
N LYS A 240 -18.80 13.76 -0.20
CA LYS A 240 -19.82 14.43 0.62
C LYS A 240 -21.18 13.74 0.55
N GLU A 241 -21.49 13.09 -0.57
CA GLU A 241 -22.79 12.43 -0.76
C GLU A 241 -22.92 11.15 0.08
N THR A 242 -21.79 10.47 0.30
CA THR A 242 -21.74 9.22 1.05
C THR A 242 -21.24 9.37 2.48
N SER A 243 -20.79 10.58 2.85
CA SER A 243 -20.15 10.88 4.13
C SER A 243 -19.00 9.90 4.43
N GLY A 244 -18.10 9.73 3.45
CA GLY A 244 -16.97 8.81 3.58
C GLY A 244 -16.14 8.65 2.30
N TYR A 245 -15.23 7.70 2.32
CA TYR A 245 -14.37 7.33 1.20
C TYR A 245 -15.03 6.20 0.40
N ASN A 246 -15.90 6.58 -0.51
CA ASN A 246 -16.71 5.67 -1.32
C ASN A 246 -17.12 6.36 -2.63
N PRO A 247 -17.13 5.67 -3.79
CA PRO A 247 -16.75 4.25 -3.95
C PRO A 247 -15.24 4.01 -3.84
N ILE A 248 -14.89 2.74 -3.58
CA ILE A 248 -13.51 2.28 -3.79
C ILE A 248 -13.25 2.26 -5.30
N ILE A 249 -12.18 2.94 -5.74
CA ILE A 249 -11.91 3.16 -7.17
C ILE A 249 -10.86 2.18 -7.69
N THR A 250 -9.78 2.00 -6.92
CA THR A 250 -8.64 1.16 -7.27
C THR A 250 -8.08 0.51 -6.01
N GLY A 251 -7.16 -0.42 -6.18
CA GLY A 251 -6.43 -1.03 -5.06
C GLY A 251 -5.98 -2.44 -5.37
N ASN A 252 -5.52 -3.14 -4.36
CA ASN A 252 -5.20 -4.54 -4.46
C ASN A 252 -6.47 -5.31 -4.87
N SER A 253 -6.41 -6.06 -5.96
CA SER A 253 -7.59 -6.77 -6.50
C SER A 253 -7.52 -8.27 -6.24
N TYR A 254 -6.47 -8.92 -6.72
CA TYR A 254 -6.13 -10.30 -6.43
C TYR A 254 -4.85 -10.34 -5.60
N ILE A 255 -4.92 -11.01 -4.46
CA ILE A 255 -3.83 -11.15 -3.53
C ILE A 255 -3.58 -12.63 -3.33
N GLN A 256 -2.31 -13.05 -3.40
CA GLN A 256 -1.94 -14.45 -3.25
C GLN A 256 -0.64 -14.57 -2.45
N VAL A 257 -0.60 -15.54 -1.53
CA VAL A 257 0.61 -15.99 -0.85
C VAL A 257 0.78 -17.47 -1.18
N VAL A 258 1.95 -17.83 -1.70
CA VAL A 258 2.27 -19.20 -2.12
C VAL A 258 3.52 -19.68 -1.39
N THR A 259 3.48 -20.88 -0.90
CA THR A 259 4.62 -21.64 -0.38
C THR A 259 4.53 -23.08 -0.90
N TRP A 260 5.40 -23.95 -0.42
CA TRP A 260 5.42 -25.38 -0.78
C TRP A 260 5.41 -26.23 0.48
N ASP A 261 4.71 -27.36 0.43
CA ASP A 261 4.73 -28.38 1.44
C ASP A 261 6.03 -29.22 1.37
N ASP A 262 6.21 -30.16 2.31
CA ASP A 262 7.39 -31.02 2.36
C ASP A 262 7.50 -31.97 1.16
N ASN A 263 6.43 -32.15 0.39
CA ASN A 263 6.41 -32.96 -0.84
C ASN A 263 6.65 -32.10 -2.11
N GLY A 264 6.83 -30.80 -1.96
CA GLY A 264 7.00 -29.86 -3.05
C GLY A 264 5.69 -29.42 -3.74
N ASN A 265 4.52 -29.70 -3.17
CA ASN A 265 3.25 -29.22 -3.71
C ASN A 265 3.02 -27.76 -3.30
N PRO A 266 2.48 -26.91 -4.19
CA PRO A 266 2.12 -25.56 -3.83
C PRO A 266 1.04 -25.50 -2.76
N VAL A 267 1.26 -24.60 -1.79
CA VAL A 267 0.30 -24.23 -0.75
C VAL A 267 -0.06 -22.77 -0.98
N ALA A 268 -1.21 -22.52 -1.62
CA ALA A 268 -1.63 -21.18 -2.00
C ALA A 268 -2.84 -20.71 -1.20
N ASN A 269 -2.77 -19.49 -0.69
CA ASN A 269 -3.89 -18.78 -0.11
C ASN A 269 -4.14 -17.51 -0.91
N ALA A 270 -5.39 -17.23 -1.25
CA ALA A 270 -5.74 -16.07 -2.06
C ALA A 270 -7.00 -15.38 -1.57
N ILE A 271 -7.21 -14.17 -2.06
CA ILE A 271 -8.40 -13.37 -1.78
C ILE A 271 -8.64 -12.38 -2.93
N LEU A 272 -9.90 -12.10 -3.24
CA LEU A 272 -10.33 -11.07 -4.17
C LEU A 272 -11.01 -9.93 -3.41
N THR A 273 -10.38 -8.77 -3.37
CA THR A 273 -10.89 -7.60 -2.64
C THR A 273 -12.31 -7.19 -3.08
N TYR A 274 -12.59 -7.33 -4.38
CA TYR A 274 -13.85 -6.86 -4.99
C TYR A 274 -14.91 -7.95 -5.17
N SER A 275 -14.65 -9.18 -4.74
CA SER A 275 -15.48 -10.36 -5.04
C SER A 275 -15.47 -10.72 -6.54
N GLN A 276 -16.25 -11.69 -6.97
CA GLN A 276 -16.16 -12.23 -8.34
C GLN A 276 -17.35 -11.91 -9.24
N SER A 277 -18.49 -11.51 -8.67
CA SER A 277 -19.70 -11.24 -9.46
C SER A 277 -20.07 -9.77 -9.44
N PRO A 278 -20.45 -9.16 -10.58
CA PRO A 278 -21.06 -7.86 -10.64
C PRO A 278 -22.57 -7.91 -10.33
N GLU A 279 -23.20 -9.10 -10.29
CA GLU A 279 -24.63 -9.28 -10.13
C GLU A 279 -25.01 -9.24 -8.64
N PRO A 280 -25.87 -8.30 -8.21
CA PRO A 280 -26.25 -8.16 -6.80
C PRO A 280 -26.91 -9.40 -6.18
N ASP A 281 -27.62 -10.20 -6.98
CA ASP A 281 -28.29 -11.42 -6.53
C ASP A 281 -27.35 -12.63 -6.42
N SER A 282 -26.12 -12.49 -6.90
CA SER A 282 -25.12 -13.56 -6.81
C SER A 282 -24.60 -13.71 -5.38
N PRO A 283 -24.42 -14.93 -4.86
CA PRO A 283 -23.73 -15.16 -3.59
C PRO A 283 -22.28 -14.66 -3.61
N HIS A 284 -21.70 -14.47 -4.81
CA HIS A 284 -20.32 -14.01 -5.01
C HIS A 284 -20.22 -12.50 -5.27
N TYR A 285 -21.26 -11.73 -4.95
CA TYR A 285 -21.26 -10.27 -5.11
C TYR A 285 -20.44 -9.54 -4.03
N ALA A 286 -20.40 -10.11 -2.81
CA ALA A 286 -19.78 -9.46 -1.65
C ALA A 286 -18.96 -10.42 -0.75
N ASP A 287 -18.98 -11.71 -1.01
CA ASP A 287 -18.41 -12.75 -0.14
C ASP A 287 -16.92 -12.55 0.13
N GLN A 288 -16.12 -12.33 -0.91
CA GLN A 288 -14.68 -12.12 -0.75
C GLN A 288 -14.32 -10.71 -0.28
N THR A 289 -15.13 -9.70 -0.62
CA THR A 289 -14.99 -8.35 -0.03
C THR A 289 -15.14 -8.39 1.50
N LYS A 290 -16.09 -9.19 2.01
CA LYS A 290 -16.25 -9.40 3.45
C LYS A 290 -15.07 -10.13 4.08
N ARG A 291 -14.47 -11.09 3.37
CA ARG A 291 -13.24 -11.76 3.80
C ARG A 291 -12.05 -10.81 3.82
N TYR A 292 -11.90 -10.00 2.78
CA TYR A 292 -10.85 -8.97 2.73
C TYR A 292 -10.95 -8.00 3.91
N SER A 293 -12.17 -7.54 4.23
CA SER A 293 -12.45 -6.68 5.39
C SER A 293 -11.98 -7.27 6.73
N LYS A 294 -11.89 -8.59 6.81
CA LYS A 294 -11.50 -9.34 8.02
C LYS A 294 -10.13 -10.00 7.91
N SER A 295 -9.40 -9.75 6.83
CA SER A 295 -8.12 -10.41 6.54
C SER A 295 -8.21 -11.95 6.48
N GLU A 296 -9.37 -12.48 6.04
CA GLU A 296 -9.63 -13.92 5.95
C GLU A 296 -9.24 -14.48 4.59
N TRP A 297 -8.30 -15.41 4.57
CA TRP A 297 -7.78 -16.03 3.36
C TRP A 297 -8.59 -17.26 2.94
N ILE A 298 -8.53 -17.56 1.63
CA ILE A 298 -9.10 -18.76 1.03
C ILE A 298 -7.93 -19.68 0.62
N ARG A 299 -7.94 -20.91 1.12
CA ARG A 299 -7.03 -21.96 0.64
C ARG A 299 -7.45 -22.37 -0.77
N LEU A 300 -6.52 -22.31 -1.73
CA LEU A 300 -6.75 -22.80 -3.07
C LEU A 300 -6.34 -24.28 -3.16
N PRO A 301 -7.23 -25.20 -3.56
CA PRO A 301 -6.86 -26.59 -3.77
C PRO A 301 -5.92 -26.72 -4.96
N PHE A 302 -4.87 -27.54 -4.83
CA PHE A 302 -3.87 -27.77 -5.89
C PHE A 302 -3.70 -29.24 -6.23
N THR A 303 -3.57 -30.12 -5.23
CA THR A 303 -3.41 -31.56 -5.48
C THR A 303 -4.70 -32.19 -5.97
N ASP A 304 -4.62 -33.29 -6.73
CA ASP A 304 -5.81 -34.00 -7.21
C ASP A 304 -6.75 -34.38 -6.04
N ALA A 305 -6.21 -34.73 -4.90
CA ALA A 305 -6.98 -35.04 -3.70
C ALA A 305 -7.72 -33.82 -3.13
N GLU A 306 -7.07 -32.66 -3.04
CA GLU A 306 -7.69 -31.41 -2.62
C GLU A 306 -8.77 -30.96 -3.61
N ILE A 307 -8.47 -31.03 -4.92
CA ILE A 307 -9.42 -30.68 -5.98
C ILE A 307 -10.65 -31.59 -5.93
N ALA A 308 -10.46 -32.91 -5.79
CA ALA A 308 -11.55 -33.86 -5.70
C ALA A 308 -12.44 -33.59 -4.46
N ALA A 309 -11.82 -33.25 -3.31
CA ALA A 309 -12.54 -32.96 -2.07
C ALA A 309 -13.37 -31.67 -2.15
N ASP A 310 -12.92 -30.65 -2.92
CA ASP A 310 -13.58 -29.36 -3.06
C ASP A 310 -14.47 -29.24 -4.30
N THR A 311 -14.50 -30.28 -5.16
CA THR A 311 -15.27 -30.31 -6.41
C THR A 311 -16.76 -30.43 -6.12
N ILE A 312 -17.54 -29.43 -6.50
CA ILE A 312 -19.02 -29.40 -6.39
C ILE A 312 -19.71 -29.84 -7.67
N ARG A 313 -19.02 -29.80 -8.81
CA ARG A 313 -19.57 -30.19 -10.14
C ARG A 313 -18.48 -30.51 -11.13
N SER A 314 -18.68 -31.54 -11.93
CA SER A 314 -17.86 -31.89 -13.09
C SER A 314 -18.67 -31.82 -14.39
N LEU A 315 -18.03 -31.39 -15.48
CA LEU A 315 -18.59 -31.37 -16.82
C LEU A 315 -17.61 -32.11 -17.74
N GLU A 316 -18.13 -33.06 -18.51
CA GLU A 316 -17.39 -33.67 -19.61
C GLU A 316 -17.74 -32.93 -20.91
N LEU A 317 -16.71 -32.44 -21.60
CA LEU A 317 -16.84 -31.82 -22.90
C LEU A 317 -16.48 -32.87 -23.97
N SER A 318 -17.44 -33.28 -24.81
CA SER A 318 -17.18 -34.06 -25.99
C SER A 318 -16.98 -33.14 -27.19
N SER A 319 -15.95 -33.40 -28.01
CA SER A 319 -15.84 -32.81 -29.35
C SER A 319 -16.77 -33.62 -30.26
N ASP A 320 -17.90 -33.07 -30.67
CA ASP A 320 -18.65 -33.58 -31.82
C ASP A 320 -17.94 -33.22 -33.11
#